data_a17055f06a487a53785058764ee0242d
#
_entry.id   a17055f06a487a53785058764ee0242d
#
_cell.length_a   1.000
_cell.length_b   1.000
_cell.length_c   1.000
_cell.angle_alpha   90.00
_cell.angle_beta   90.00
_cell.angle_gamma   90.00
#
_symmetry.space_group_name_H-M   'P 1'
#
loop_
_entity.id
_entity.type
_entity.pdbx_description
1 polymer ?
#
loop_
_entity_poly.entity_id
_entity_poly.type
_entity_poly.pdbx_seq_one_letter_code
_entity_poly.pdbx_strand_id
1 'polypeptide(L)'
;MKHIKISPQRYRWVIVAASFLMVFVCLGFCSSSKSLYLAAITEALGIKRSLFSINDSCRYIATAVVNLFFGALCARFGRKRLIAAGFACLIASMLLYAYAPNIYLFYLGGVLLGLGLAWTTTTMVGSIVHRWCPAHAGKIMGLILAANGIGAAAATQIVTPIIYEPGNAF
;
A
#
# COMPACT_ATOMS: atom_id res chain seq x y z
N MET A 1 -3.24 19.18 -27.83
CA MET A 1 -2.64 18.87 -26.51
C MET A 1 -1.18 19.34 -26.53
N LYS A 2 -0.84 20.41 -25.77
CA LYS A 2 0.54 20.91 -25.70
C LYS A 2 1.45 19.86 -25.04
N HIS A 3 2.37 19.28 -25.79
CA HIS A 3 3.46 18.48 -25.24
C HIS A 3 4.37 19.42 -24.42
N ILE A 4 4.21 19.44 -23.12
CA ILE A 4 5.13 20.08 -22.20
C ILE A 4 6.44 19.27 -22.28
N LYS A 5 7.45 19.80 -22.97
CA LYS A 5 8.82 19.26 -22.99
C LYS A 5 9.45 19.51 -21.62
N ILE A 6 9.20 18.61 -20.67
CA ILE A 6 9.86 18.64 -19.36
C ILE A 6 11.30 18.17 -19.58
N SER A 7 12.29 18.94 -19.12
CA SER A 7 13.70 18.56 -19.22
C SER A 7 13.93 17.21 -18.49
N PRO A 8 14.82 16.32 -18.99
CA PRO A 8 15.04 15.00 -18.41
C PRO A 8 15.36 15.02 -16.92
N GLN A 9 16.03 16.06 -16.44
CA GLN A 9 16.34 16.23 -15.01
C GLN A 9 15.09 16.56 -14.17
N ARG A 10 14.21 17.43 -14.64
CA ARG A 10 12.95 17.75 -13.94
C ARG A 10 12.02 16.54 -13.90
N TYR A 11 12.00 15.75 -14.97
CA TYR A 11 11.18 14.54 -15.03
C TYR A 11 11.61 13.47 -14.00
N ARG A 12 12.92 13.34 -13.71
CA ARG A 12 13.42 12.44 -12.64
C ARG A 12 12.87 12.82 -11.26
N TRP A 13 12.86 14.11 -10.92
CA TRP A 13 12.33 14.57 -9.64
C TRP A 13 10.82 14.38 -9.53
N VAL A 14 10.07 14.52 -10.62
CA VAL A 14 8.64 14.22 -10.66
C VAL A 14 8.39 12.73 -10.37
N ILE A 15 9.21 11.85 -10.94
CA ILE A 15 9.10 10.40 -10.67
C ILE A 15 9.41 10.09 -9.20
N VAL A 16 10.43 10.70 -8.63
CA VAL A 16 10.79 10.53 -7.20
C VAL A 16 9.65 11.01 -6.31
N ALA A 17 9.10 12.18 -6.56
CA ALA A 17 7.98 12.73 -5.81
C ALA A 17 6.72 11.86 -5.93
N ALA A 18 6.39 11.39 -7.14
CA ALA A 18 5.27 10.48 -7.36
C ALA A 18 5.46 9.14 -6.64
N SER A 19 6.69 8.59 -6.65
CA SER A 19 7.03 7.36 -5.94
C SER A 19 6.97 7.54 -4.42
N PHE A 20 7.41 8.69 -3.90
CA PHE A 20 7.30 9.04 -2.49
C PHE A 20 5.82 9.11 -2.06
N LEU A 21 4.98 9.80 -2.83
CA LEU A 21 3.55 9.93 -2.57
C LEU A 21 2.85 8.55 -2.63
N MET A 22 3.23 7.72 -3.59
CA MET A 22 2.70 6.37 -3.74
C MET A 22 3.00 5.50 -2.51
N VAL A 23 4.24 5.51 -2.02
CA VAL A 23 4.63 4.78 -0.81
C VAL A 23 3.98 5.37 0.45
N PHE A 24 3.89 6.70 0.54
CA PHE A 24 3.23 7.40 1.63
C PHE A 24 1.76 6.97 1.77
N VAL A 25 1.01 6.96 0.66
CA VAL A 25 -0.41 6.57 0.67
C VAL A 25 -0.57 5.06 0.85
N CYS A 26 0.12 4.25 0.03
CA CYS A 26 -0.13 2.80 0.01
C CYS A 26 0.42 2.08 1.25
N LEU A 27 1.65 2.39 1.69
CA LEU A 27 2.22 1.79 2.89
C LEU A 27 1.82 2.54 4.15
N GLY A 28 1.96 3.86 4.15
CA GLY A 28 1.67 4.68 5.31
C GLY A 28 0.20 4.63 5.70
N PHE A 29 -0.69 5.00 4.78
CA PHE A 29 -2.12 5.02 5.08
C PHE A 29 -2.76 3.63 5.02
N CYS A 30 -2.70 2.93 3.88
CA CYS A 30 -3.46 1.68 3.71
C CYS A 30 -2.94 0.53 4.57
N SER A 31 -1.62 0.41 4.76
CA SER A 31 -1.05 -0.71 5.54
C SER A 31 -1.01 -0.42 7.03
N SER A 32 -0.64 0.79 7.44
CA SER A 32 -0.45 1.13 8.85
C SER A 32 -1.77 1.42 9.57
N SER A 33 -2.74 2.04 8.91
CA SER A 33 -4.07 2.29 9.48
C SER A 33 -4.80 1.00 9.86
N LYS A 34 -4.53 -0.11 9.14
CA LYS A 34 -5.13 -1.40 9.43
C LYS A 34 -4.89 -1.85 10.89
N SER A 35 -3.70 -1.61 11.45
CA SER A 35 -3.37 -1.99 12.83
C SER A 35 -4.18 -1.20 13.87
N LEU A 36 -4.61 0.02 13.53
CA LEU A 36 -5.45 0.84 14.40
C LEU A 36 -6.90 0.35 14.43
N TYR A 37 -7.44 -0.02 13.25
CA TYR A 37 -8.78 -0.61 13.17
C TYR A 37 -8.84 -2.01 13.81
N LEU A 38 -7.72 -2.70 13.88
CA LEU A 38 -7.64 -4.05 14.43
C LEU A 38 -8.16 -4.12 15.85
N ALA A 39 -7.73 -3.22 16.72
CA ALA A 39 -8.17 -3.18 18.11
C ALA A 39 -9.69 -2.98 18.19
N ALA A 40 -10.21 -1.98 17.47
CA ALA A 40 -11.63 -1.65 17.47
C ALA A 40 -12.50 -2.78 16.88
N ILE A 41 -12.06 -3.41 15.76
CA ILE A 41 -12.81 -4.50 15.12
C ILE A 41 -12.80 -5.77 15.98
N THR A 42 -11.66 -6.13 16.60
CA THR A 42 -11.59 -7.30 17.47
C THR A 42 -12.45 -7.15 18.71
N GLU A 43 -12.57 -5.93 19.25
CA GLU A 43 -13.39 -5.61 20.39
C GLU A 43 -14.89 -5.61 20.04
N ALA A 44 -15.28 -5.00 18.92
CA ALA A 44 -16.65 -4.91 18.45
C ALA A 44 -17.24 -6.26 17.98
N LEU A 45 -16.44 -7.09 17.33
CA LEU A 45 -16.89 -8.40 16.79
C LEU A 45 -16.58 -9.59 17.70
N GLY A 46 -15.91 -9.38 18.86
CA GLY A 46 -15.50 -10.46 19.77
C GLY A 46 -14.55 -11.48 19.12
N ILE A 47 -13.85 -11.08 18.07
CA ILE A 47 -12.95 -11.98 17.30
C ILE A 47 -11.60 -12.07 18.00
N LYS A 48 -11.08 -13.29 18.15
CA LYS A 48 -9.75 -13.52 18.73
C LYS A 48 -8.66 -12.86 17.85
N ARG A 49 -7.70 -12.19 18.48
CA ARG A 49 -6.53 -11.60 17.79
C ARG A 49 -5.77 -12.57 16.89
N SER A 50 -5.81 -13.87 17.21
CA SER A 50 -5.19 -14.92 16.40
C SER A 50 -5.78 -15.02 14.99
N LEU A 51 -7.10 -14.87 14.84
CA LEU A 51 -7.78 -14.90 13.54
C LEU A 51 -7.39 -13.71 12.66
N PHE A 52 -7.07 -12.59 13.29
CA PHE A 52 -6.56 -11.43 12.56
C PHE A 52 -5.12 -11.62 12.07
N SER A 53 -4.28 -12.30 12.85
CA SER A 53 -2.91 -12.66 12.41
C SER A 53 -2.92 -13.58 11.18
N ILE A 54 -3.94 -14.43 11.02
CA ILE A 54 -4.13 -15.23 9.81
C ILE A 54 -4.34 -14.34 8.58
N ASN A 55 -5.09 -13.25 8.71
CA ASN A 55 -5.27 -12.28 7.62
C ASN A 55 -3.93 -11.64 7.19
N ASP A 56 -3.06 -11.30 8.13
CA ASP A 56 -1.72 -10.80 7.80
C ASP A 56 -0.86 -11.87 7.13
N SER A 57 -0.96 -13.13 7.56
CA SER A 57 -0.30 -14.24 6.90
C SER A 57 -0.77 -14.40 5.44
N CYS A 58 -2.07 -14.36 5.19
CA CYS A 58 -2.64 -14.39 3.83
C CYS A 58 -2.10 -13.24 2.97
N ARG A 59 -2.02 -12.03 3.54
CA ARG A 59 -1.45 -10.86 2.86
C ARG A 59 0.00 -11.08 2.48
N TYR A 60 0.84 -11.54 3.40
CA TYR A 60 2.26 -11.76 3.14
C TYR A 60 2.51 -12.88 2.14
N ILE A 61 1.74 -13.97 2.20
CA ILE A 61 1.80 -15.08 1.23
C ILE A 61 1.44 -14.57 -0.16
N ALA A 62 0.33 -13.83 -0.30
CA ALA A 62 -0.07 -13.24 -1.57
C ALA A 62 1.01 -12.31 -2.14
N THR A 63 1.59 -11.46 -1.30
CA THR A 63 2.69 -10.57 -1.70
C THR A 63 3.93 -11.35 -2.14
N ALA A 64 4.31 -12.40 -1.42
CA ALA A 64 5.47 -13.24 -1.74
C ALA A 64 5.29 -13.96 -3.08
N VAL A 65 4.15 -14.60 -3.30
CA VAL A 65 3.82 -15.30 -4.56
C VAL A 65 3.90 -14.33 -5.74
N VAL A 66 3.30 -13.15 -5.63
CA VAL A 66 3.32 -12.16 -6.72
C VAL A 66 4.72 -11.62 -6.98
N ASN A 67 5.52 -11.42 -5.93
CA ASN A 67 6.89 -10.94 -6.10
C ASN A 67 7.78 -11.95 -6.82
N LEU A 68 7.54 -13.26 -6.70
CA LEU A 68 8.24 -14.28 -7.49
C LEU A 68 8.02 -14.09 -9.00
N PHE A 69 6.82 -13.71 -9.39
CA PHE A 69 6.44 -13.51 -10.81
C PHE A 69 6.49 -12.05 -11.25
N PHE A 70 6.98 -11.13 -10.40
CA PHE A 70 6.95 -9.70 -10.64
C PHE A 70 7.62 -9.30 -11.97
N GLY A 71 8.79 -9.87 -12.29
CA GLY A 71 9.50 -9.59 -13.52
C GLY A 71 8.70 -9.99 -14.76
N ALA A 72 8.12 -11.18 -14.76
CA ALA A 72 7.29 -11.70 -15.85
C ALA A 72 6.01 -10.87 -16.04
N LEU A 73 5.37 -10.48 -14.94
CA LEU A 73 4.18 -9.61 -14.93
C LEU A 73 4.50 -8.22 -15.49
N CYS A 74 5.62 -7.63 -15.10
CA CYS A 74 6.08 -6.34 -15.62
C CYS A 74 6.40 -6.40 -17.13
N ALA A 75 6.98 -7.52 -17.61
CA ALA A 75 7.27 -7.71 -19.03
C ALA A 75 5.98 -7.87 -19.86
N ARG A 76 5.00 -8.60 -19.33
CA ARG A 76 3.75 -8.93 -20.04
C ARG A 76 2.74 -7.79 -20.06
N PHE A 77 2.48 -7.16 -18.92
CA PHE A 77 1.41 -6.16 -18.75
C PHE A 77 1.92 -4.72 -18.74
N GLY A 78 3.20 -4.53 -18.49
CA GLY A 78 3.81 -3.21 -18.34
C GLY A 78 3.54 -2.57 -16.97
N ARG A 79 4.50 -1.76 -16.51
CA ARG A 79 4.44 -1.14 -15.16
C ARG A 79 3.21 -0.27 -14.91
N LYS A 80 2.77 0.52 -15.90
CA LYS A 80 1.62 1.42 -15.75
C LYS A 80 0.32 0.68 -15.44
N ARG A 81 0.07 -0.43 -16.17
CA ARG A 81 -1.13 -1.24 -15.94
C ARG A 81 -1.08 -1.97 -14.61
N LEU A 82 0.09 -2.46 -14.20
CA LEU A 82 0.26 -3.11 -12.90
C LEU A 82 0.04 -2.13 -11.74
N ILE A 83 0.54 -0.90 -11.83
CA ILE A 83 0.29 0.12 -10.81
C ILE A 83 -1.22 0.43 -10.74
N ALA A 84 -1.89 0.61 -11.88
CA ALA A 84 -3.33 0.85 -11.90
C ALA A 84 -4.12 -0.32 -11.30
N ALA A 85 -3.77 -1.56 -11.65
CA ALA A 85 -4.36 -2.76 -11.05
C ALA A 85 -4.08 -2.83 -9.54
N GLY A 86 -2.87 -2.46 -9.11
CA GLY A 86 -2.51 -2.39 -7.70
C GLY A 86 -3.39 -1.42 -6.92
N PHE A 87 -3.61 -0.21 -7.44
CA PHE A 87 -4.54 0.75 -6.81
C PHE A 87 -5.98 0.23 -6.80
N ALA A 88 -6.44 -0.40 -7.88
CA ALA A 88 -7.77 -1.01 -7.91
C ALA A 88 -7.93 -2.10 -6.83
N CYS A 89 -6.92 -2.96 -6.66
CA CYS A 89 -6.89 -3.97 -5.60
C CYS A 89 -6.88 -3.35 -4.19
N LEU A 90 -6.15 -2.24 -3.98
CA LEU A 90 -6.14 -1.53 -2.70
C LEU A 90 -7.52 -0.95 -2.38
N ILE A 91 -8.16 -0.30 -3.35
CA ILE A 91 -9.51 0.26 -3.18
C ILE A 91 -10.50 -0.86 -2.87
N ALA A 92 -10.48 -1.95 -3.65
CA ALA A 92 -11.35 -3.10 -3.42
C ALA A 92 -11.11 -3.73 -2.03
N SER A 93 -9.85 -3.84 -1.59
CA SER A 93 -9.52 -4.32 -0.25
C SER A 93 -10.10 -3.44 0.84
N MET A 94 -9.98 -2.11 0.71
CA MET A 94 -10.53 -1.17 1.70
C MET A 94 -12.06 -1.24 1.76
N LEU A 95 -12.73 -1.37 0.61
CA LEU A 95 -14.18 -1.56 0.57
C LEU A 95 -14.59 -2.88 1.22
N LEU A 96 -13.85 -3.96 0.98
CA LEU A 96 -14.12 -5.25 1.64
C LEU A 96 -13.94 -5.15 3.15
N TYR A 97 -12.93 -4.46 3.65
CA TYR A 97 -12.77 -4.26 5.09
C TYR A 97 -13.89 -3.40 5.70
N ALA A 98 -14.40 -2.41 4.96
CA ALA A 98 -15.49 -1.56 5.44
C ALA A 98 -16.85 -2.27 5.50
N TYR A 99 -17.11 -3.21 4.57
CA TYR A 99 -18.41 -3.87 4.43
C TYR A 99 -18.38 -5.38 4.72
N ALA A 100 -17.32 -5.91 5.32
CA ALA A 100 -17.18 -7.34 5.54
C ALA A 100 -18.09 -7.85 6.67
N PRO A 101 -19.22 -8.53 6.39
CA PRO A 101 -20.06 -9.16 7.41
C PRO A 101 -19.46 -10.49 7.91
N ASN A 102 -18.49 -11.06 7.18
CA ASN A 102 -17.92 -12.37 7.43
C ASN A 102 -16.40 -12.38 7.41
N ILE A 103 -15.80 -13.20 8.28
CA ILE A 103 -14.34 -13.34 8.39
C ILE A 103 -13.66 -13.81 7.09
N TYR A 104 -14.36 -14.57 6.24
CA TYR A 104 -13.84 -15.02 4.94
C TYR A 104 -13.65 -13.86 3.96
N LEU A 105 -14.58 -12.90 3.93
CA LEU A 105 -14.44 -11.67 3.14
C LEU A 105 -13.30 -10.80 3.65
N PHE A 106 -13.05 -10.85 4.95
CA PHE A 106 -11.92 -10.18 5.57
C PHE A 106 -10.58 -10.77 5.11
N TYR A 107 -10.48 -12.12 5.01
CA TYR A 107 -9.28 -12.77 4.47
C TYR A 107 -9.07 -12.48 2.99
N LEU A 108 -10.15 -12.42 2.20
CA LEU A 108 -10.09 -12.01 0.80
C LEU A 108 -9.58 -10.57 0.66
N GLY A 109 -10.04 -9.67 1.53
CA GLY A 109 -9.51 -8.31 1.65
C GLY A 109 -8.01 -8.28 1.93
N GLY A 110 -7.51 -9.18 2.79
CA GLY A 110 -6.08 -9.34 3.07
C GLY A 110 -5.27 -9.76 1.83
N VAL A 111 -5.77 -10.73 1.08
CA VAL A 111 -5.13 -11.16 -0.19
C VAL A 111 -5.08 -10.01 -1.19
N LEU A 112 -6.19 -9.30 -1.41
CA LEU A 112 -6.24 -8.14 -2.31
C LEU A 112 -5.31 -7.02 -1.86
N LEU A 113 -5.21 -6.78 -0.55
CA LEU A 113 -4.26 -5.82 0.02
C LEU A 113 -2.81 -6.23 -0.31
N GLY A 114 -2.49 -7.52 -0.16
CA GLY A 114 -1.17 -8.06 -0.48
C GLY A 114 -0.80 -7.88 -1.95
N LEU A 115 -1.72 -8.18 -2.87
CA LEU A 115 -1.57 -7.97 -4.31
C LEU A 115 -1.37 -6.48 -4.63
N GLY A 116 -2.22 -5.63 -4.09
CA GLY A 116 -2.15 -4.18 -4.27
C GLY A 116 -0.80 -3.61 -3.82
N LEU A 117 -0.35 -3.97 -2.63
CA LEU A 117 0.94 -3.53 -2.09
C LEU A 117 2.12 -4.04 -2.91
N ALA A 118 2.10 -5.29 -3.40
CA ALA A 118 3.17 -5.83 -4.24
C ALA A 118 3.39 -4.99 -5.52
N TRP A 119 2.30 -4.48 -6.11
CA TRP A 119 2.36 -3.71 -7.36
C TRP A 119 2.49 -2.20 -7.18
N THR A 120 2.33 -1.67 -5.98
CA THR A 120 2.37 -0.22 -5.71
C THR A 120 3.49 0.21 -4.77
N THR A 121 4.22 -0.71 -4.15
CA THR A 121 5.20 -0.33 -3.13
C THR A 121 6.64 -0.65 -3.51
N THR A 122 7.42 -1.14 -2.58
CA THR A 122 8.89 -1.23 -2.60
C THR A 122 9.46 -1.86 -3.87
N THR A 123 8.88 -2.97 -4.33
CA THR A 123 9.37 -3.70 -5.51
C THR A 123 9.17 -2.90 -6.80
N MET A 124 7.97 -2.34 -6.98
CA MET A 124 7.66 -1.51 -8.15
C MET A 124 8.47 -0.22 -8.13
N VAL A 125 8.49 0.48 -7.01
CA VAL A 125 9.24 1.74 -6.84
C VAL A 125 10.73 1.51 -7.05
N GLY A 126 11.30 0.44 -6.48
CA GLY A 126 12.69 0.06 -6.70
C GLY A 126 13.01 -0.12 -8.19
N SER A 127 12.15 -0.82 -8.92
CA SER A 127 12.32 -1.02 -10.36
C SER A 127 12.27 0.29 -11.17
N ILE A 128 11.48 1.26 -10.73
CA ILE A 128 11.36 2.58 -11.36
C ILE A 128 12.59 3.44 -11.03
N VAL A 129 12.99 3.49 -9.76
CA VAL A 129 14.14 4.29 -9.29
C VAL A 129 15.44 3.79 -9.92
N HIS A 130 15.68 2.48 -9.96
CA HIS A 130 16.84 1.91 -10.63
C HIS A 130 16.92 2.25 -12.13
N ARG A 131 15.79 2.33 -12.79
CA ARG A 131 15.74 2.69 -14.21
C ARG A 131 16.06 4.16 -14.47
N TRP A 132 15.59 5.08 -13.61
CA TRP A 132 15.68 6.51 -13.84
C TRP A 132 16.84 7.19 -13.12
N CYS A 133 17.30 6.63 -12.00
CA CYS A 133 18.32 7.20 -11.14
C CYS A 133 19.33 6.13 -10.67
N PRO A 134 20.03 5.40 -11.58
CA PRO A 134 20.89 4.30 -11.20
C PRO A 134 22.04 4.71 -10.29
N ALA A 135 22.64 5.90 -10.53
CA ALA A 135 23.81 6.37 -9.78
C ALA A 135 23.52 6.68 -8.29
N HIS A 136 22.28 7.01 -7.92
CA HIS A 136 21.89 7.39 -6.57
C HIS A 136 20.69 6.59 -6.07
N ALA A 137 20.44 5.41 -6.64
CA ALA A 137 19.26 4.60 -6.37
C ALA A 137 19.08 4.30 -4.87
N GLY A 138 20.15 3.97 -4.14
CA GLY A 138 20.07 3.68 -2.71
C GLY A 138 19.62 4.88 -1.86
N LYS A 139 20.19 6.06 -2.10
CA LYS A 139 19.80 7.29 -1.37
C LYS A 139 18.34 7.67 -1.65
N ILE A 140 17.92 7.59 -2.92
CA ILE A 140 16.54 7.90 -3.33
C ILE A 140 15.56 6.88 -2.75
N MET A 141 15.91 5.59 -2.74
CA MET A 141 15.09 4.56 -2.12
C MET A 141 14.94 4.78 -0.61
N GLY A 142 16.04 5.12 0.08
CA GLY A 142 15.97 5.47 1.51
C GLY A 142 15.02 6.63 1.79
N LEU A 143 15.08 7.69 0.98
CA LEU A 143 14.16 8.84 1.08
C LEU A 143 12.70 8.42 0.84
N ILE A 144 12.45 7.61 -0.19
CA ILE A 144 11.10 7.14 -0.50
C ILE A 144 10.56 6.21 0.59
N LEU A 145 11.40 5.35 1.16
CA LEU A 145 11.00 4.46 2.25
C LEU A 145 10.73 5.22 3.55
N ALA A 146 11.40 6.36 3.79
CA ALA A 146 11.07 7.24 4.91
C ALA A 146 9.62 7.76 4.83
N ALA A 147 9.03 7.86 3.62
CA ALA A 147 7.63 8.20 3.42
C ALA A 147 6.67 7.21 4.12
N ASN A 148 7.05 5.94 4.27
CA ASN A 148 6.26 4.96 5.01
C ASN A 148 6.12 5.36 6.50
N GLY A 149 7.23 5.72 7.14
CA GLY A 149 7.20 6.16 8.55
C GLY A 149 6.40 7.45 8.75
N ILE A 150 6.60 8.43 7.87
CA ILE A 150 5.87 9.69 7.89
C ILE A 150 4.37 9.45 7.65
N GLY A 151 4.04 8.60 6.67
CA GLY A 151 2.66 8.23 6.36
C GLY A 151 1.97 7.48 7.49
N ALA A 152 2.68 6.56 8.16
CA ALA A 152 2.17 5.85 9.33
C ALA A 152 1.89 6.80 10.51
N ALA A 153 2.80 7.74 10.78
CA ALA A 153 2.62 8.76 11.81
C ALA A 153 1.42 9.67 11.50
N ALA A 154 1.32 10.15 10.25
CA ALA A 154 0.18 10.96 9.82
C ALA A 154 -1.14 10.20 9.91
N ALA A 155 -1.17 8.94 9.46
CA ALA A 155 -2.35 8.08 9.55
C ALA A 155 -2.80 7.88 11.00
N THR A 156 -1.86 7.63 11.92
CA THR A 156 -2.18 7.48 13.35
C THR A 156 -2.82 8.74 13.92
N GLN A 157 -2.25 9.92 13.63
CA GLN A 157 -2.78 11.18 14.14
C GLN A 157 -4.20 11.52 13.63
N ILE A 158 -4.50 11.11 12.39
CA ILE A 158 -5.81 11.37 11.77
C ILE A 158 -6.84 10.33 12.21
N VAL A 159 -6.46 9.07 12.26
CA VAL A 159 -7.39 7.95 12.46
C VAL A 159 -7.70 7.73 13.95
N THR A 160 -6.72 7.91 14.84
CA THR A 160 -6.93 7.70 16.30
C THR A 160 -8.06 8.54 16.88
N PRO A 161 -8.15 9.87 16.67
CA PRO A 161 -9.26 10.64 17.20
C PRO A 161 -10.61 10.22 16.64
N ILE A 162 -10.66 9.80 15.35
CA ILE A 162 -11.92 9.36 14.73
C ILE A 162 -12.45 8.07 15.36
N ILE A 163 -11.56 7.15 15.76
CA ILE A 163 -11.93 5.86 16.37
C ILE A 163 -12.25 6.01 17.86
N TYR A 164 -11.51 6.87 18.58
CA TYR A 164 -11.59 6.98 20.04
C TYR A 164 -12.35 8.22 20.52
N GLU A 165 -13.03 8.96 19.63
CA GLU A 165 -13.93 10.03 20.07
C GLU A 165 -15.14 9.43 20.82
N PRO A 166 -15.49 9.98 22.03
CA PRO A 166 -16.54 9.41 22.90
C PRO A 166 -17.97 9.49 22.32
N GLY A 167 -18.14 9.99 21.09
CA GLY A 167 -19.43 10.06 20.40
C GLY A 167 -19.62 9.00 19.28
N ASN A 168 -18.60 8.27 18.90
CA ASN A 168 -18.64 7.25 17.84
C ASN A 168 -18.41 5.84 18.44
N ALA A 169 -19.18 5.49 19.46
CA ALA A 169 -19.27 4.09 19.88
C ALA A 169 -20.05 3.32 18.79
N PHE A 170 -19.34 2.49 18.00
CA PHE A 170 -19.93 1.48 17.12
C PHE A 170 -20.49 0.32 17.94
#